data_58bda5e2448bf9833d321dffabbb1c5e
#
_entry.id   58bda5e2448bf9833d321dffabbb1c5e
#
_cell.length_a   1.000
_cell.length_b   1.000
_cell.length_c   1.000
_cell.angle_alpha   90.00
_cell.angle_beta   90.00
_cell.angle_gamma   90.00
#
_symmetry.space_group_name_H-M   'P 1'
#
loop_
_entity.id
_entity.type
_entity.pdbx_description
1 polymer ?
#
loop_
_entity_poly.entity_id
_entity_poly.type
_entity_poly.pdbx_seq_one_letter_code
_entity_poly.pdbx_strand_id
1 'polypeptide(L)'
;MVQEDILPEAIKKTIKVKEILKLGEAKTINEAVERMDLSRSAYYKYKDYVFPFYEIAQGKIVSITVSMSNDPGMLSSILRAIAESNGSILTINQDIPLQGIANVTIAFETKDLSTTLEECLDNIRSIRGILKVEILGQA
;
A
#
# COMPACT_ATOMS: atom_id res chain seq x y z
N MET A 1 1.13 -17.06 0.67
CA MET A 1 2.30 -16.47 1.37
C MET A 1 3.09 -17.56 2.06
N VAL A 2 4.42 -17.48 2.00
CA VAL A 2 5.29 -18.50 2.55
C VAL A 2 5.69 -18.12 3.97
N GLN A 3 5.65 -19.09 4.90
CA GLN A 3 6.07 -18.86 6.26
C GLN A 3 7.60 -18.70 6.32
N GLU A 4 8.06 -17.80 7.17
CA GLU A 4 9.48 -17.45 7.24
C GLU A 4 10.36 -18.65 7.61
N ASP A 5 9.91 -19.51 8.50
CA ASP A 5 10.71 -20.64 8.99
C ASP A 5 10.98 -21.71 7.93
N ILE A 6 10.27 -21.71 6.80
CA ILE A 6 10.51 -22.62 5.69
C ILE A 6 11.27 -21.98 4.53
N LEU A 7 11.68 -20.71 4.66
CA LEU A 7 12.43 -20.01 3.62
C LEU A 7 13.93 -20.33 3.72
N PRO A 8 14.66 -20.36 2.57
CA PRO A 8 16.11 -20.45 2.62
C PRO A 8 16.74 -19.29 3.41
N GLU A 9 17.90 -19.55 4.02
CA GLU A 9 18.61 -18.55 4.83
C GLU A 9 18.86 -17.23 4.09
N ALA A 10 19.28 -17.29 2.82
CA ALA A 10 19.56 -16.08 2.06
C ALA A 10 18.30 -15.20 1.90
N ILE A 11 17.15 -15.80 1.73
CA ILE A 11 15.88 -15.06 1.60
C ILE A 11 15.50 -14.44 2.95
N LYS A 12 15.62 -15.20 4.06
CA LYS A 12 15.36 -14.66 5.40
C LYS A 12 16.26 -13.48 5.72
N LYS A 13 17.55 -13.59 5.40
CA LYS A 13 18.51 -12.51 5.62
C LYS A 13 18.22 -11.30 4.75
N THR A 14 17.76 -11.51 3.51
CA THR A 14 17.36 -10.41 2.64
C THR A 14 16.20 -9.62 3.24
N ILE A 15 15.22 -10.31 3.81
CA ILE A 15 14.09 -9.66 4.49
C ILE A 15 14.60 -8.82 5.66
N LYS A 16 15.51 -9.36 6.47
CA LYS A 16 16.08 -8.63 7.60
C LYS A 16 16.90 -7.42 7.17
N VAL A 17 17.65 -7.52 6.07
CA VAL A 17 18.38 -6.38 5.52
C VAL A 17 17.42 -5.27 5.13
N LYS A 18 16.31 -5.58 4.49
CA LYS A 18 15.29 -4.58 4.13
C LYS A 18 14.71 -3.90 5.37
N GLU A 19 14.45 -4.67 6.43
CA GLU A 19 13.95 -4.11 7.68
C GLU A 19 14.95 -3.16 8.31
N ILE A 20 16.22 -3.56 8.35
CA ILE A 20 17.30 -2.74 8.92
C ILE A 20 17.44 -1.41 8.17
N LEU A 21 17.38 -1.46 6.85
CA LEU A 21 17.46 -0.25 6.01
C LEU A 21 16.25 0.65 6.23
N LYS A 22 15.06 0.07 6.29
CA LYS A 22 13.81 0.83 6.47
C LYS A 22 13.78 1.52 7.83
N LEU A 23 14.25 0.84 8.88
CA LEU A 23 14.26 1.40 10.23
C LEU A 23 15.42 2.36 10.48
N GLY A 24 16.33 2.49 9.53
CA GLY A 24 17.48 3.38 9.67
C GLY A 24 18.59 2.86 10.57
N GLU A 25 18.56 1.58 10.93
CA GLU A 25 19.59 0.96 11.78
C GLU A 25 20.92 0.83 11.05
N ALA A 26 20.89 0.81 9.72
CA ALA A 26 22.08 0.88 8.88
C ALA A 26 21.85 1.93 7.81
N LYS A 27 22.89 2.66 7.46
CA LYS A 27 22.81 3.76 6.50
C LYS A 27 23.04 3.32 5.06
N THR A 28 23.77 2.22 4.86
CA THR A 28 24.11 1.72 3.53
C THR A 28 23.74 0.26 3.41
N ILE A 29 23.58 -0.18 2.16
CA ILE A 29 23.33 -1.60 1.86
C ILE A 29 24.50 -2.44 2.36
N ASN A 30 25.75 -1.98 2.16
CA ASN A 30 26.93 -2.72 2.62
C ASN A 30 26.90 -2.97 4.12
N GLU A 31 26.60 -1.96 4.90
CA GLU A 31 26.49 -2.08 6.35
C GLU A 31 25.41 -3.06 6.76
N ALA A 32 24.25 -2.98 6.11
CA ALA A 32 23.12 -3.86 6.43
C ALA A 32 23.42 -5.32 6.11
N VAL A 33 24.01 -5.61 4.94
CA VAL A 33 24.33 -6.99 4.55
C VAL A 33 25.44 -7.58 5.42
N GLU A 34 26.41 -6.77 5.85
CA GLU A 34 27.46 -7.22 6.78
C GLU A 34 26.85 -7.61 8.13
N ARG A 35 25.95 -6.82 8.65
CA ARG A 35 25.30 -7.09 9.93
C ARG A 35 24.54 -8.41 9.90
N MET A 36 23.99 -8.78 8.76
CA MET A 36 23.23 -10.02 8.59
C MET A 36 24.06 -11.16 8.04
N ASP A 37 25.35 -10.94 7.84
CA ASP A 37 26.24 -11.96 7.26
C ASP A 37 25.71 -12.48 5.92
N LEU A 38 25.31 -11.55 5.06
CA LEU A 38 24.76 -11.83 3.75
C LEU A 38 25.67 -11.19 2.70
N SER A 39 25.91 -11.88 1.58
CA SER A 39 26.68 -11.29 0.50
C SER A 39 25.86 -10.27 -0.26
N ARG A 40 26.52 -9.26 -0.83
CA ARG A 40 25.82 -8.27 -1.66
C ARG A 40 25.16 -8.92 -2.87
N SER A 41 25.80 -9.90 -3.48
CA SER A 41 25.23 -10.62 -4.63
C SER A 41 23.93 -11.28 -4.29
N ALA A 42 23.86 -11.95 -3.12
CA ALA A 42 22.64 -12.61 -2.67
C ALA A 42 21.55 -11.59 -2.39
N TYR A 43 21.89 -10.46 -1.75
CA TYR A 43 20.92 -9.41 -1.51
C TYR A 43 20.33 -8.87 -2.81
N TYR A 44 21.18 -8.53 -3.79
CA TYR A 44 20.71 -7.99 -5.07
C TYR A 44 19.92 -9.02 -5.88
N LYS A 45 20.21 -10.31 -5.68
CA LYS A 45 19.46 -11.37 -6.35
C LYS A 45 18.00 -11.45 -5.88
N TYR A 46 17.76 -11.24 -4.58
CA TYR A 46 16.44 -11.43 -3.99
C TYR A 46 15.69 -10.16 -3.63
N LYS A 47 16.33 -9.00 -3.62
CA LYS A 47 15.75 -7.77 -3.07
C LYS A 47 14.41 -7.35 -3.70
N ASP A 48 14.20 -7.67 -4.97
CA ASP A 48 12.99 -7.27 -5.68
C ASP A 48 11.88 -8.33 -5.62
N TYR A 49 12.17 -9.48 -5.02
CA TYR A 49 11.24 -10.61 -5.00
C TYR A 49 10.73 -10.96 -3.62
N VAL A 50 11.29 -10.40 -2.56
CA VAL A 50 10.87 -10.69 -1.19
C VAL A 50 10.59 -9.41 -0.43
N PHE A 51 9.54 -9.46 0.42
CA PHE A 51 9.13 -8.33 1.25
C PHE A 51 8.85 -8.83 2.66
N PRO A 52 9.19 -8.04 3.70
CA PRO A 52 8.85 -8.42 5.07
C PRO A 52 7.34 -8.58 5.23
N PHE A 53 6.91 -9.70 5.80
CA PHE A 53 5.49 -9.95 6.01
C PHE A 53 4.87 -8.89 6.92
N TYR A 54 5.58 -8.50 7.98
CA TYR A 54 5.05 -7.51 8.91
C TYR A 54 4.84 -6.15 8.24
N GLU A 55 5.66 -5.81 7.25
CA GLU A 55 5.54 -4.56 6.51
C GLU A 55 4.19 -4.51 5.77
N ILE A 56 3.78 -5.63 5.17
CA ILE A 56 2.48 -5.75 4.54
C ILE A 56 1.37 -5.72 5.58
N ALA A 57 1.50 -6.52 6.65
CA ALA A 57 0.47 -6.67 7.67
C ALA A 57 0.25 -5.41 8.50
N GLN A 58 1.34 -4.74 8.89
CA GLN A 58 1.24 -3.51 9.68
C GLN A 58 0.92 -2.29 8.86
N GLY A 59 1.39 -2.26 7.62
CA GLY A 59 1.10 -1.17 6.72
C GLY A 59 -0.38 -1.07 6.43
N LYS A 60 -1.09 -2.18 6.37
CA LYS A 60 -2.51 -2.20 6.09
C LYS A 60 -2.86 -1.24 4.97
N ILE A 61 -2.30 -1.53 3.81
CA ILE A 61 -2.55 -0.72 2.62
C ILE A 61 -3.73 -1.32 1.88
N VAL A 62 -4.67 -0.47 1.53
CA VAL A 62 -5.84 -0.85 0.75
C VAL A 62 -5.81 -0.09 -0.56
N SER A 63 -6.05 -0.81 -1.65
CA SER A 63 -6.23 -0.21 -2.97
C SER A 63 -7.67 -0.38 -3.39
N ILE A 64 -8.30 0.73 -3.75
CA ILE A 64 -9.68 0.73 -4.21
C ILE A 64 -9.78 1.33 -5.59
N THR A 65 -10.78 0.89 -6.36
CA THR A 65 -11.16 1.53 -7.62
C THR A 65 -12.54 2.16 -7.42
N VAL A 66 -12.65 3.42 -7.79
CA VAL A 66 -13.91 4.17 -7.71
C VAL A 66 -14.31 4.57 -9.11
N SER A 67 -15.53 4.20 -9.50
CA SER A 67 -16.16 4.68 -10.73
C SER A 67 -17.10 5.83 -10.36
N MET A 68 -16.98 6.95 -11.03
CA MET A 68 -17.70 8.16 -10.65
C MET A 68 -18.09 8.96 -11.88
N SER A 69 -19.10 9.81 -11.72
CA SER A 69 -19.40 10.81 -12.75
C SER A 69 -18.23 11.78 -12.84
N ASN A 70 -17.92 12.21 -14.08
CA ASN A 70 -16.79 13.12 -14.30
C ASN A 70 -17.20 14.58 -14.08
N ASP A 71 -17.62 14.88 -12.85
CA ASP A 71 -18.00 16.23 -12.46
C ASP A 71 -16.89 16.90 -11.67
N PRO A 72 -16.77 18.23 -11.74
CA PRO A 72 -15.78 18.94 -10.94
C PRO A 72 -15.96 18.66 -9.45
N GLY A 73 -14.84 18.46 -8.76
CA GLY A 73 -14.84 18.24 -7.32
C GLY A 73 -15.10 16.82 -6.86
N MET A 74 -15.38 15.88 -7.78
CA MET A 74 -15.62 14.48 -7.39
C MET A 74 -14.42 13.86 -6.72
N LEU A 75 -13.25 13.98 -7.32
CA LEU A 75 -12.02 13.41 -6.75
C LEU A 75 -11.73 14.04 -5.39
N SER A 76 -11.87 15.35 -5.27
CA SER A 76 -11.66 16.05 -4.00
C SER A 76 -12.60 15.53 -2.90
N SER A 77 -13.84 15.23 -3.24
CA SER A 77 -14.82 14.69 -2.28
C SER A 77 -14.40 13.32 -1.79
N ILE A 78 -13.90 12.46 -2.69
CA ILE A 78 -13.42 11.12 -2.33
C ILE A 78 -12.21 11.23 -1.41
N LEU A 79 -11.24 12.06 -1.77
CA LEU A 79 -10.03 12.25 -0.98
C LEU A 79 -10.34 12.80 0.41
N ARG A 80 -11.32 13.71 0.48
CA ARG A 80 -11.77 14.27 1.76
C ARG A 80 -12.41 13.19 2.64
N ALA A 81 -13.24 12.33 2.06
CA ALA A 81 -13.87 11.24 2.82
C ALA A 81 -12.82 10.32 3.44
N ILE A 82 -11.78 9.99 2.68
CA ILE A 82 -10.69 9.16 3.18
C ILE A 82 -9.92 9.90 4.29
N ALA A 83 -9.61 11.16 4.08
CA ALA A 83 -8.87 11.97 5.05
C ALA A 83 -9.65 12.17 6.35
N GLU A 84 -10.97 12.36 6.26
CA GLU A 84 -11.83 12.50 7.44
C GLU A 84 -11.90 11.22 8.25
N SER A 85 -11.72 10.07 7.62
CA SER A 85 -11.60 8.78 8.30
C SER A 85 -10.18 8.50 8.77
N ASN A 86 -9.29 9.47 8.63
CA ASN A 86 -7.89 9.38 9.02
C ASN A 86 -7.09 8.37 8.21
N GLY A 87 -7.48 8.17 6.96
CA GLY A 87 -6.69 7.39 6.00
C GLY A 87 -5.58 8.24 5.41
N SER A 88 -4.42 7.64 5.20
CA SER A 88 -3.27 8.32 4.61
C SER A 88 -3.14 7.89 3.16
N ILE A 89 -3.35 8.83 2.24
CA ILE A 89 -3.34 8.53 0.81
C ILE A 89 -1.91 8.37 0.31
N LEU A 90 -1.64 7.26 -0.36
CA LEU A 90 -0.32 6.93 -0.88
C LEU A 90 -0.20 7.17 -2.38
N THR A 91 -1.17 6.69 -3.16
CA THR A 91 -1.15 6.86 -4.62
C THR A 91 -2.55 7.13 -5.13
N ILE A 92 -2.60 7.88 -6.22
CA ILE A 92 -3.84 8.18 -6.94
C ILE A 92 -3.54 8.03 -8.43
N ASN A 93 -4.32 7.20 -9.12
CA ASN A 93 -4.22 7.06 -10.57
C ASN A 93 -5.62 7.22 -11.16
N GLN A 94 -5.77 8.17 -12.05
CA GLN A 94 -7.04 8.42 -12.72
C GLN A 94 -6.90 8.16 -14.21
N ASP A 95 -7.81 7.36 -14.75
CA ASP A 95 -7.86 7.11 -16.18
C ASP A 95 -8.51 8.27 -16.91
N ILE A 96 -8.30 8.33 -18.23
CA ILE A 96 -8.96 9.33 -19.07
C ILE A 96 -10.46 9.07 -19.03
N PRO A 97 -11.29 10.07 -18.69
CA PRO A 97 -12.74 9.87 -18.64
C PRO A 97 -13.33 9.51 -20.00
N LEU A 98 -14.27 8.57 -19.98
CA LEU A 98 -14.99 8.14 -21.17
C LEU A 98 -16.48 8.23 -20.91
N GLN A 99 -17.21 8.86 -21.81
CA GLN A 99 -18.68 8.96 -21.74
C GLN A 99 -19.20 9.51 -20.42
N GLY A 100 -18.48 10.48 -19.86
CA GLY A 100 -18.89 11.12 -18.62
C GLY A 100 -18.58 10.31 -17.36
N ILE A 101 -17.86 9.20 -17.48
CA ILE A 101 -17.49 8.36 -16.35
C ILE A 101 -15.97 8.36 -16.19
N ALA A 102 -15.50 8.60 -14.99
CA ALA A 102 -14.09 8.52 -14.64
C ALA A 102 -13.87 7.37 -13.68
N ASN A 103 -12.71 6.71 -13.82
CA ASN A 103 -12.27 5.67 -12.89
C ASN A 103 -10.99 6.15 -12.24
N VAL A 104 -10.93 6.01 -10.91
CA VAL A 104 -9.75 6.38 -10.14
C VAL A 104 -9.36 5.20 -9.26
N THR A 105 -8.05 4.93 -9.20
CA THR A 105 -7.50 3.93 -8.30
C THR A 105 -6.74 4.66 -7.20
N ILE A 106 -7.07 4.38 -5.96
CA ILE A 106 -6.49 5.04 -4.80
C ILE A 106 -5.94 3.98 -3.85
N ALA A 107 -4.69 4.13 -3.47
CA ALA A 107 -4.09 3.32 -2.41
C ALA A 107 -3.91 4.19 -1.18
N PHE A 108 -4.32 3.70 -0.02
CA PHE A 108 -4.18 4.45 1.23
C PHE A 108 -3.92 3.51 2.39
N GLU A 109 -3.26 4.04 3.41
CA GLU A 109 -2.99 3.30 4.64
C GLU A 109 -4.19 3.36 5.56
N THR A 110 -4.53 2.21 6.14
CA THR A 110 -5.66 2.10 7.07
C THR A 110 -5.20 1.96 8.51
N LYS A 111 -3.91 2.06 8.75
CA LYS A 111 -3.28 1.88 10.06
C LYS A 111 -3.92 2.73 11.16
N ASP A 112 -4.20 3.98 10.86
CA ASP A 112 -4.71 4.94 11.83
C ASP A 112 -6.17 5.34 11.57
N LEU A 113 -6.93 4.51 10.84
CA LEU A 113 -8.32 4.81 10.57
C LEU A 113 -9.11 5.00 11.87
N SER A 114 -9.90 6.05 11.90
CA SER A 114 -10.80 6.34 13.03
C SER A 114 -12.12 5.58 12.94
N THR A 115 -12.40 5.01 11.78
CA THR A 115 -13.58 4.20 11.51
C THR A 115 -13.15 2.83 11.01
N THR A 116 -14.09 1.93 10.81
CA THR A 116 -13.80 0.66 10.11
C THR A 116 -13.59 0.95 8.64
N LEU A 117 -12.89 0.07 7.94
CA LEU A 117 -12.71 0.20 6.50
C LEU A 117 -14.05 0.25 5.78
N GLU A 118 -14.99 -0.60 6.19
CA GLU A 118 -16.34 -0.62 5.58
C GLU A 118 -17.06 0.71 5.75
N GLU A 119 -16.96 1.32 6.93
CA GLU A 119 -17.58 2.63 7.16
C GLU A 119 -16.94 3.69 6.27
N CYS A 120 -15.61 3.65 6.10
CA CYS A 120 -14.91 4.57 5.22
C CYS A 120 -15.40 4.40 3.77
N LEU A 121 -15.50 3.16 3.30
CA LEU A 121 -15.99 2.88 1.94
C LEU A 121 -17.46 3.28 1.77
N ASP A 122 -18.28 3.07 2.78
CA ASP A 122 -19.68 3.49 2.75
C ASP A 122 -19.81 5.01 2.67
N ASN A 123 -18.94 5.73 3.37
CA ASN A 123 -18.90 7.19 3.27
C ASN A 123 -18.59 7.64 1.84
N ILE A 124 -17.67 6.94 1.17
CA ILE A 124 -17.36 7.22 -0.25
C ILE A 124 -18.57 6.90 -1.11
N ARG A 125 -19.21 5.74 -0.91
CA ARG A 125 -20.37 5.32 -1.68
C ARG A 125 -21.55 6.28 -1.54
N SER A 126 -21.64 6.98 -0.41
CA SER A 126 -22.72 7.93 -0.16
C SER A 126 -22.54 9.27 -0.90
N ILE A 127 -21.39 9.53 -1.47
CA ILE A 127 -21.13 10.76 -2.21
C ILE A 127 -21.95 10.71 -3.50
N ARG A 128 -22.69 11.79 -3.77
CA ARG A 128 -23.47 11.88 -4.99
C ARG A 128 -22.57 11.87 -6.21
N GLY A 129 -22.88 10.99 -7.16
CA GLY A 129 -22.09 10.83 -8.37
C GLY A 129 -21.14 9.63 -8.32
N ILE A 130 -20.99 8.99 -7.19
CA ILE A 130 -20.23 7.75 -7.10
C ILE A 130 -21.09 6.59 -7.61
N LEU A 131 -20.57 5.86 -8.58
CA LEU A 131 -21.28 4.76 -9.22
C LEU A 131 -20.89 3.42 -8.61
N LYS A 132 -19.63 3.24 -8.26
CA LYS A 132 -19.12 1.95 -7.78
C LYS A 132 -17.83 2.15 -7.00
N VAL A 133 -17.66 1.38 -5.93
CA VAL A 133 -16.42 1.33 -5.16
C VAL A 133 -16.07 -0.15 -4.96
N GLU A 134 -14.86 -0.53 -5.39
CA GLU A 134 -14.39 -1.90 -5.26
C GLU A 134 -13.01 -1.94 -4.62
N ILE A 135 -12.78 -2.91 -3.77
CA ILE A 135 -11.46 -3.17 -3.23
C ILE A 135 -10.69 -4.00 -4.25
N LEU A 136 -9.54 -3.49 -4.70
CA LEU A 136 -8.64 -4.22 -5.60
C LEU A 136 -7.71 -5.14 -4.83
N GLY A 137 -7.29 -4.73 -3.65
CA GLY A 137 -6.40 -5.52 -2.83
C GLY A 137 -6.19 -4.90 -1.47
N GLN A 138 -5.82 -5.76 -0.52
CA GLN A 138 -5.43 -5.37 0.83
C GLN A 138 -4.07 -5.98 1.13
N ALA A 139 -3.21 -5.19 1.72
CA ALA A 139 -1.90 -5.67 2.12
C ALA A 139 -1.64 -5.43 3.59
#